data_e0cd00d419c2332e4595e0b23eca4f69
#
_entry.id   e0cd00d419c2332e4595e0b23eca4f69
#
_cell.length_a   1.000
_cell.length_b   1.000
_cell.length_c   1.000
_cell.angle_alpha   90.00
_cell.angle_beta   90.00
_cell.angle_gamma   90.00
#
_symmetry.space_group_name_H-M   'P 1'
#
loop_
_entity.id
_entity.type
_entity.pdbx_description
1 polymer ?
#
loop_
_entity_poly.entity_id
_entity_poly.type
_entity_poly.pdbx_seq_one_letter_code
_entity_poly.pdbx_strand_id
1 'polypeptide(L)'
;MNSTSQSRKWLSLYPKDYLPDLTPEGTNALDHLRKTVQLYSQNPALYYFDKVISYRELDEMSDAFACALKELGINKGDRVALYLQNIPQFIIGQFGIWKVGGIVVPLNPMYREKELTYYFRDASV
;
A
#
# COMPACT_ATOMS: atom_id res chain seq x y z
N MET A 1 19.73 -8.27 29.27
CA MET A 1 18.58 -7.57 29.87
C MET A 1 17.31 -8.28 29.39
N ASN A 2 16.69 -9.03 30.30
CA ASN A 2 15.55 -9.89 30.00
C ASN A 2 14.32 -9.04 29.74
N SER A 3 13.85 -8.96 28.50
CA SER A 3 12.51 -8.51 28.22
C SER A 3 11.54 -9.60 28.65
N THR A 4 10.75 -9.30 29.64
CA THR A 4 9.66 -10.09 30.16
C THR A 4 8.77 -10.64 29.01
N SER A 5 8.93 -11.92 28.74
CA SER A 5 8.00 -12.71 27.98
C SER A 5 6.65 -12.69 28.72
N GLN A 6 5.84 -11.66 28.48
CA GLN A 6 4.41 -11.76 28.78
C GLN A 6 3.89 -12.96 27.99
N SER A 7 3.47 -14.01 28.68
CA SER A 7 2.95 -15.22 28.08
C SER A 7 1.78 -14.82 27.16
N ARG A 8 2.01 -14.90 25.85
CA ARG A 8 0.99 -14.63 24.82
C ARG A 8 -0.04 -15.75 24.88
N LYS A 9 -0.98 -15.64 25.83
CA LYS A 9 -1.98 -16.67 26.13
C LYS A 9 -2.76 -17.13 24.89
N TRP A 10 -2.96 -16.24 23.91
CA TRP A 10 -3.64 -16.57 22.65
C TRP A 10 -2.88 -17.58 21.78
N LEU A 11 -1.57 -17.72 21.92
CA LEU A 11 -0.80 -18.70 21.15
C LEU A 11 -1.23 -20.15 21.40
N SER A 12 -1.83 -20.44 22.56
CA SER A 12 -2.37 -21.75 22.85
C SER A 12 -3.59 -22.14 21.97
N LEU A 13 -4.20 -21.15 21.31
CA LEU A 13 -5.33 -21.35 20.40
C LEU A 13 -4.91 -21.58 18.95
N TYR A 14 -3.63 -21.38 18.63
CA TYR A 14 -3.11 -21.57 17.27
C TYR A 14 -2.63 -23.02 17.05
N PRO A 15 -2.60 -23.50 15.81
CA PRO A 15 -1.98 -24.77 15.47
C PRO A 15 -0.52 -24.85 15.92
N LYS A 16 -0.04 -26.07 16.21
CA LYS A 16 1.33 -26.26 16.76
C LYS A 16 2.45 -25.88 15.82
N ASP A 17 2.16 -25.83 14.51
CA ASP A 17 3.06 -25.42 13.43
C ASP A 17 3.03 -23.90 13.15
N TYR A 18 2.22 -23.15 13.92
CA TYR A 18 2.18 -21.71 13.80
C TYR A 18 3.46 -21.06 14.33
N LEU A 19 4.06 -20.20 13.49
CA LEU A 19 5.24 -19.42 13.88
C LEU A 19 4.78 -18.21 14.70
N PRO A 20 5.14 -18.13 16.01
CA PRO A 20 4.67 -17.05 16.88
C PRO A 20 5.28 -15.69 16.55
N ASP A 21 6.41 -15.69 15.88
CA ASP A 21 7.12 -14.49 15.46
C ASP A 21 7.49 -14.61 13.98
N LEU A 22 7.04 -13.60 13.22
CA LEU A 22 7.38 -13.49 11.80
C LEU A 22 8.59 -12.57 11.64
N THR A 23 9.60 -13.05 10.94
CA THR A 23 10.73 -12.23 10.50
C THR A 23 10.40 -11.70 9.11
N PRO A 24 10.20 -10.38 8.92
CA PRO A 24 9.94 -9.83 7.59
C PRO A 24 11.11 -10.10 6.64
N GLU A 25 10.82 -10.57 5.44
CA GLU A 25 11.84 -10.81 4.40
C GLU A 25 12.25 -9.53 3.65
N GLY A 26 11.48 -8.47 3.75
CA GLY A 26 11.69 -7.19 3.08
C GLY A 26 11.73 -6.03 4.06
N THR A 27 12.21 -4.88 3.59
CA THR A 27 12.30 -3.66 4.41
C THR A 27 11.04 -2.80 4.30
N ASN A 28 10.27 -2.95 3.21
CA ASN A 28 9.06 -2.19 2.94
C ASN A 28 8.13 -2.91 1.94
N ALA A 29 6.92 -2.37 1.77
CA ALA A 29 5.91 -2.96 0.89
C ALA A 29 6.32 -3.00 -0.60
N LEU A 30 7.12 -2.04 -1.07
CA LEU A 30 7.61 -2.03 -2.45
C LEU A 30 8.61 -3.16 -2.74
N ASP A 31 9.42 -3.55 -1.76
CA ASP A 31 10.35 -4.67 -1.92
C ASP A 31 9.57 -5.97 -2.10
N HIS A 32 8.47 -6.15 -1.38
CA HIS A 32 7.57 -7.29 -1.56
C HIS A 32 6.90 -7.27 -2.93
N LEU A 33 6.39 -6.11 -3.38
CA LEU A 33 5.81 -5.99 -4.73
C LEU A 33 6.84 -6.35 -5.81
N ARG A 34 8.04 -5.78 -5.77
CA ARG A 34 9.12 -6.06 -6.73
C ARG A 34 9.48 -7.53 -6.79
N LYS A 35 9.67 -8.17 -5.62
CA LYS A 35 9.93 -9.62 -5.54
C LYS A 35 8.79 -10.42 -6.14
N THR A 36 7.54 -10.04 -5.88
CA THR A 36 6.36 -10.72 -6.42
C THR A 36 6.25 -10.56 -7.93
N VAL A 37 6.50 -9.36 -8.45
CA VAL A 37 6.54 -9.09 -9.90
C VAL A 37 7.61 -9.93 -10.58
N GLN A 38 8.81 -10.04 -10.00
CA GLN A 38 9.88 -10.86 -10.55
C GLN A 38 9.52 -12.36 -10.62
N LEU A 39 8.87 -12.89 -9.59
CA LEU A 39 8.57 -14.31 -9.47
C LEU A 39 7.25 -14.72 -10.13
N TYR A 40 6.26 -13.83 -10.13
CA TYR A 40 4.86 -14.14 -10.45
C TYR A 40 4.22 -13.08 -11.35
N SER A 41 4.96 -12.50 -12.29
CA SER A 41 4.53 -11.35 -13.12
C SER A 41 3.17 -11.54 -13.80
N GLN A 42 2.89 -12.78 -14.28
CA GLN A 42 1.66 -13.11 -15.01
C GLN A 42 0.50 -13.52 -14.10
N ASN A 43 0.75 -13.71 -12.79
CA ASN A 43 -0.31 -14.09 -11.87
C ASN A 43 -1.26 -12.90 -11.63
N PRO A 44 -2.55 -13.18 -11.38
CA PRO A 44 -3.51 -12.16 -11.01
C PRO A 44 -3.09 -11.45 -9.70
N ALA A 45 -3.05 -10.12 -9.73
CA ALA A 45 -2.85 -9.27 -8.58
C ALA A 45 -4.18 -8.72 -8.05
N LEU A 46 -5.07 -8.32 -8.96
CA LEU A 46 -6.35 -7.73 -8.62
C LEU A 46 -7.47 -8.35 -9.47
N TYR A 47 -8.58 -8.64 -8.82
CA TYR A 47 -9.86 -8.97 -9.48
C TYR A 47 -10.84 -7.84 -9.21
N TYR A 48 -11.46 -7.30 -10.25
CA TYR A 48 -12.45 -6.26 -10.13
C TYR A 48 -13.54 -6.43 -11.20
N PHE A 49 -14.72 -6.87 -10.78
CA PHE A 49 -15.78 -7.33 -11.66
C PHE A 49 -15.27 -8.39 -12.65
N ASP A 50 -15.37 -8.12 -13.95
CA ASP A 50 -14.92 -8.97 -15.06
C ASP A 50 -13.46 -8.70 -15.48
N LYS A 51 -12.77 -7.78 -14.79
CA LYS A 51 -11.38 -7.43 -15.08
C LYS A 51 -10.42 -8.10 -14.13
N VAL A 52 -9.33 -8.56 -14.70
CA VAL A 52 -8.19 -9.10 -13.96
C VAL A 52 -6.97 -8.26 -14.33
N ILE A 53 -6.22 -7.85 -13.32
CA ILE A 53 -4.95 -7.12 -13.47
C ILE A 53 -3.86 -8.02 -12.91
N SER A 54 -2.86 -8.33 -13.72
CA SER A 54 -1.68 -9.10 -13.31
C SER A 54 -0.72 -8.25 -12.47
N TYR A 55 0.22 -8.90 -11.78
CA TYR A 55 1.28 -8.19 -11.06
C TYR A 55 2.14 -7.33 -11.98
N ARG A 56 2.40 -7.78 -13.21
CA ARG A 56 3.11 -6.99 -14.21
C ARG A 56 2.34 -5.73 -14.57
N GLU A 57 1.06 -5.85 -14.91
CA GLU A 57 0.24 -4.68 -15.27
C GLU A 57 0.10 -3.70 -14.10
N LEU A 58 -0.06 -4.20 -12.87
CA LEU A 58 -0.08 -3.35 -11.67
C LEU A 58 1.23 -2.57 -11.52
N ASP A 59 2.37 -3.21 -11.75
CA ASP A 59 3.68 -2.58 -11.68
C ASP A 59 3.85 -1.51 -12.75
N GLU A 60 3.56 -1.84 -14.02
CA GLU A 60 3.63 -0.92 -15.16
C GLU A 60 2.70 0.30 -14.98
N MET A 61 1.45 0.08 -14.57
CA MET A 61 0.50 1.18 -14.31
C MET A 61 0.92 2.07 -13.15
N SER A 62 1.44 1.47 -12.08
CA SER A 62 1.92 2.25 -10.94
C SER A 62 3.24 2.99 -11.23
N ASP A 63 4.09 2.47 -12.14
CA ASP A 63 5.26 3.18 -12.64
C ASP A 63 4.86 4.41 -13.48
N ALA A 64 3.91 4.24 -14.40
CA ALA A 64 3.40 5.34 -15.20
C ALA A 64 2.79 6.44 -14.32
N PHE A 65 2.02 6.06 -13.30
CA PHE A 65 1.45 7.02 -12.35
C PHE A 65 2.55 7.71 -11.52
N ALA A 66 3.58 6.97 -11.09
CA ALA A 66 4.72 7.54 -10.39
C ALA A 66 5.48 8.57 -11.24
N CYS A 67 5.67 8.30 -12.53
CA CYS A 67 6.27 9.25 -13.46
C CYS A 67 5.43 10.53 -13.58
N ALA A 68 4.12 10.41 -13.75
CA ALA A 68 3.21 11.56 -13.81
C ALA A 68 3.25 12.40 -12.52
N LEU A 69 3.27 11.77 -11.34
CA LEU A 69 3.41 12.48 -10.07
C LEU A 69 4.73 13.26 -9.99
N LYS A 70 5.81 12.66 -10.48
CA LYS A 70 7.12 13.30 -10.50
C LYS A 70 7.14 14.52 -11.43
N GLU A 71 6.50 14.43 -12.59
CA GLU A 71 6.33 15.54 -13.51
C GLU A 71 5.50 16.68 -12.92
N LEU A 72 4.53 16.37 -12.06
CA LEU A 72 3.75 17.33 -11.27
C LEU A 72 4.54 17.93 -10.10
N GLY A 73 5.78 17.52 -9.87
CA GLY A 73 6.65 18.08 -8.84
C GLY A 73 6.57 17.36 -7.49
N ILE A 74 5.89 16.21 -7.39
CA ILE A 74 5.83 15.42 -6.15
C ILE A 74 7.21 14.82 -5.84
N ASN A 75 7.67 15.03 -4.63
CA ASN A 75 8.95 14.58 -4.12
C ASN A 75 8.78 13.61 -2.94
N LYS A 76 9.91 13.01 -2.53
CA LYS A 76 9.94 12.15 -1.35
C LYS A 76 9.48 12.90 -0.10
N GLY A 77 8.50 12.33 0.58
CA GLY A 77 7.91 12.88 1.79
C GLY A 77 6.68 13.75 1.58
N ASP A 78 6.36 14.10 0.32
CA ASP A 78 5.13 14.81 0.01
C ASP A 78 3.92 13.91 0.24
N ARG A 79 2.84 14.52 0.68
CA ARG A 79 1.59 13.82 0.96
C ARG A 79 0.66 13.93 -0.23
N VAL A 80 0.14 12.79 -0.66
CA VAL A 80 -0.78 12.71 -1.80
C VAL A 80 -2.08 12.05 -1.35
N ALA A 81 -3.19 12.77 -1.48
CA ALA A 81 -4.50 12.25 -1.13
C ALA A 81 -5.00 11.26 -2.19
N LEU A 82 -5.47 10.11 -1.75
CA LEU A 82 -6.24 9.17 -2.55
C LEU A 82 -7.71 9.26 -2.12
N TYR A 83 -8.46 10.10 -2.83
CA TYR A 83 -9.90 10.29 -2.62
C TYR A 83 -10.69 9.41 -3.59
N LEU A 84 -10.63 8.09 -3.34
CA LEU A 84 -11.14 7.05 -4.22
C LEU A 84 -11.85 5.96 -3.42
N GLN A 85 -12.78 5.27 -4.06
CA GLN A 85 -13.37 4.03 -3.55
C GLN A 85 -12.36 2.87 -3.62
N ASN A 86 -12.77 1.68 -3.14
CA ASN A 86 -12.00 0.44 -3.24
C ASN A 86 -12.06 -0.10 -4.67
N ILE A 87 -11.32 0.53 -5.57
CA ILE A 87 -11.20 0.20 -7.00
C ILE A 87 -9.72 -0.02 -7.34
N PRO A 88 -9.39 -0.67 -8.46
CA PRO A 88 -8.00 -0.92 -8.85
C PRO A 88 -7.12 0.33 -8.88
N GLN A 89 -7.69 1.48 -9.28
CA GLN A 89 -6.99 2.77 -9.32
C GLN A 89 -6.48 3.22 -7.95
N PHE A 90 -7.16 2.81 -6.85
CA PHE A 90 -6.66 3.09 -5.50
C PHE A 90 -5.33 2.37 -5.25
N ILE A 91 -5.25 1.09 -5.60
CA ILE A 91 -4.03 0.28 -5.41
C ILE A 91 -2.91 0.75 -6.33
N ILE A 92 -3.22 1.06 -7.60
CA ILE A 92 -2.27 1.62 -8.57
C ILE A 92 -1.73 2.95 -8.05
N GLY A 93 -2.60 3.85 -7.59
CA GLY A 93 -2.23 5.13 -7.01
C GLY A 93 -1.36 4.99 -5.76
N GLN A 94 -1.72 4.08 -4.85
CA GLN A 94 -0.96 3.81 -3.64
C GLN A 94 0.48 3.38 -3.96
N PHE A 95 0.66 2.40 -4.85
CA PHE A 95 2.00 1.96 -5.25
C PHE A 95 2.75 3.05 -6.01
N GLY A 96 2.10 3.81 -6.89
CA GLY A 96 2.73 4.91 -7.60
C GLY A 96 3.22 6.02 -6.66
N ILE A 97 2.44 6.40 -5.66
CA ILE A 97 2.84 7.37 -4.62
C ILE A 97 4.04 6.83 -3.83
N TRP A 98 4.02 5.57 -3.42
CA TRP A 98 5.16 4.97 -2.72
C TRP A 98 6.42 4.89 -3.60
N LYS A 99 6.28 4.65 -4.90
CA LYS A 99 7.40 4.59 -5.85
C LYS A 99 8.14 5.94 -5.99
N VAL A 100 7.44 7.07 -5.88
CA VAL A 100 8.10 8.39 -5.81
C VAL A 100 8.58 8.75 -4.40
N GLY A 101 8.34 7.90 -3.42
CA GLY A 101 8.67 8.15 -2.01
C GLY A 101 7.66 9.05 -1.30
N GLY A 102 6.49 9.25 -1.86
CA GLY A 102 5.40 10.02 -1.27
C GLY A 102 4.69 9.26 -0.15
N ILE A 103 3.88 9.99 0.59
CA ILE A 103 3.05 9.50 1.69
C ILE A 103 1.59 9.46 1.21
N VAL A 104 0.99 8.29 1.28
CA VAL A 104 -0.42 8.10 0.90
C VAL A 104 -1.33 8.60 2.03
N VAL A 105 -2.27 9.46 1.69
CA VAL A 105 -3.35 9.89 2.59
C VAL A 105 -4.68 9.38 2.03
N PRO A 106 -5.16 8.21 2.50
CA PRO A 106 -6.42 7.65 2.02
C PRO A 106 -7.60 8.41 2.60
N LEU A 107 -8.51 8.84 1.74
CA LEU A 107 -9.70 9.60 2.14
C LEU A 107 -10.96 8.88 1.67
N ASN A 108 -11.98 8.86 2.54
CA ASN A 108 -13.27 8.29 2.18
C ASN A 108 -13.94 9.15 1.10
N PRO A 109 -14.33 8.58 -0.06
CA PRO A 109 -14.98 9.31 -1.15
C PRO A 109 -16.37 9.89 -0.80
N MET A 110 -16.91 9.55 0.37
CA MET A 110 -18.14 10.15 0.89
C MET A 110 -17.92 11.46 1.65
N TYR A 111 -16.67 11.81 1.95
CA TYR A 111 -16.35 13.08 2.61
C TYR A 111 -16.71 14.27 1.74
N ARG A 112 -17.23 15.30 2.38
CA ARG A 112 -17.59 16.56 1.74
C ARG A 112 -16.57 17.66 2.11
N GLU A 113 -16.83 18.85 1.64
CA GLU A 113 -15.92 20.00 1.77
C GLU A 113 -15.38 20.20 3.20
N LYS A 114 -16.23 20.07 4.22
CA LYS A 114 -15.80 20.28 5.62
C LYS A 114 -14.80 19.24 6.08
N GLU A 115 -15.10 17.95 5.83
CA GLU A 115 -14.22 16.86 6.19
C GLU A 115 -12.92 16.91 5.38
N LEU A 116 -12.99 17.15 4.07
CA LEU A 116 -11.83 17.27 3.20
C LEU A 116 -10.92 18.43 3.63
N THR A 117 -11.51 19.59 3.93
CA THR A 117 -10.74 20.76 4.44
C THR A 117 -10.00 20.42 5.73
N TYR A 118 -10.66 19.70 6.64
CA TYR A 118 -10.02 19.28 7.89
C TYR A 118 -8.84 18.33 7.61
N TYR A 119 -9.08 17.25 6.85
CA TYR A 119 -8.04 16.25 6.58
C TYR A 119 -6.87 16.80 5.76
N PHE A 120 -7.12 17.66 4.78
CA PHE A 120 -6.04 18.29 4.00
C PHE A 120 -5.14 19.17 4.85
N ARG A 121 -5.72 19.91 5.79
CA ARG A 121 -4.94 20.72 6.73
C ARG A 121 -4.18 19.88 7.74
N ASP A 122 -4.85 18.90 8.34
CA ASP A 122 -4.27 18.01 9.36
C ASP A 122 -3.12 17.19 8.79
N ALA A 123 -3.32 16.58 7.63
CA ALA A 123 -2.31 15.80 6.94
C ALA A 123 -1.30 16.65 6.14
N SER A 124 -1.51 17.96 5.99
CA SER A 124 -0.67 18.84 5.16
C SER A 124 -0.52 18.31 3.71
N VAL A 125 -1.65 17.95 3.10
CA VAL A 125 -1.71 17.46 1.71
C VAL A 125 -1.54 18.63 0.75
#